data_3a3ce148221420ba1e15302afe6f171a
#
_entry.id   3a3ce148221420ba1e15302afe6f171a
#
_cell.length_a   1.000
_cell.length_b   1.000
_cell.length_c   1.000
_cell.angle_alpha   90.00
_cell.angle_beta   90.00
_cell.angle_gamma   90.00
#
_symmetry.space_group_name_H-M   'P 1'
#
loop_
_entity.id
_entity.type
_entity.pdbx_description
1 polymer ?
#
loop_
_entity_poly.entity_id
_entity_poly.type
_entity_poly.pdbx_seq_one_letter_code
_entity_poly.pdbx_strand_id
1 'polypeptide(L)'
;MLKINKYNRIKSVEYALNFALVKNPEFFDYTNQGGNCTNYISQCVYAGAPKMQVSLNGWYYFSPSNTSISWANVEPFFNFITTNVGTGPYATVSPLEMCEIGDIIQLKFYNKPVFSHALLVTKIKSYSPNGIYVCANTRDVKDVPLSFYKYEKLRLIHILGYRTN
;
A
#
# COMPACT_ATOMS: atom_id res chain seq x y z
N MET A 1 -26.72 -4.59 3.62
CA MET A 1 -25.87 -3.76 4.51
C MET A 1 -24.43 -4.31 4.41
N LEU A 2 -23.42 -3.46 4.24
CA LEU A 2 -22.03 -3.91 4.14
C LEU A 2 -21.54 -4.47 5.48
N LYS A 3 -20.90 -5.64 5.43
CA LYS A 3 -20.26 -6.27 6.58
C LYS A 3 -18.84 -5.71 6.73
N ILE A 4 -18.49 -5.24 7.93
CA ILE A 4 -17.13 -4.81 8.28
C ILE A 4 -16.31 -6.01 8.71
N ASN A 5 -15.11 -6.12 8.16
CA ASN A 5 -14.18 -7.19 8.42
C ASN A 5 -12.84 -6.60 8.88
N LYS A 6 -12.15 -7.33 9.77
CA LYS A 6 -10.84 -6.95 10.27
C LYS A 6 -9.77 -7.17 9.19
N TYR A 7 -8.93 -6.18 8.97
CA TYR A 7 -7.73 -6.30 8.13
C TYR A 7 -6.73 -7.27 8.75
N ASN A 8 -6.30 -8.28 7.97
CA ASN A 8 -5.30 -9.24 8.42
C ASN A 8 -3.88 -8.69 8.16
N ARG A 9 -3.36 -7.96 9.13
CA ARG A 9 -2.05 -7.31 9.06
C ARG A 9 -0.91 -8.30 8.88
N ILE A 10 -1.00 -9.46 9.51
CA ILE A 10 0.03 -10.52 9.42
C ILE A 10 0.13 -11.04 7.99
N LYS A 11 -0.99 -11.39 7.35
CA LYS A 11 -0.99 -11.84 5.94
C LYS A 11 -0.44 -10.79 5.00
N SER A 12 -0.74 -9.52 5.22
CA SER A 12 -0.20 -8.42 4.43
C SER A 12 1.32 -8.31 4.57
N VAL A 13 1.83 -8.38 5.79
CA VAL A 13 3.28 -8.33 6.06
C VAL A 13 3.99 -9.56 5.51
N GLU A 14 3.42 -10.77 5.68
CA GLU A 14 3.97 -12.01 5.10
C GLU A 14 4.07 -11.90 3.58
N TYR A 15 3.02 -11.40 2.92
CA TYR A 15 3.04 -11.15 1.48
C TYR A 15 4.16 -10.16 1.10
N ALA A 16 4.27 -9.06 1.82
CA ALA A 16 5.29 -8.06 1.57
C ALA A 16 6.70 -8.64 1.68
N LEU A 17 7.00 -9.38 2.74
CA LEU A 17 8.30 -9.99 2.96
C LEU A 17 8.64 -11.06 1.91
N ASN A 18 7.65 -11.81 1.42
CA ASN A 18 7.84 -12.85 0.40
C ASN A 18 8.12 -12.25 -0.99
N PHE A 19 7.48 -11.13 -1.32
CA PHE A 19 7.52 -10.55 -2.66
C PHE A 19 8.26 -9.20 -2.76
N ALA A 20 8.98 -8.79 -1.72
CA ALA A 20 9.74 -7.53 -1.75
C ALA A 20 10.87 -7.53 -2.79
N LEU A 21 11.59 -8.66 -2.91
CA LEU A 21 12.75 -8.82 -3.81
C LEU A 21 12.45 -9.69 -5.03
N VAL A 22 11.27 -10.30 -5.09
CA VAL A 22 10.81 -11.17 -6.18
C VAL A 22 9.41 -10.75 -6.57
N LYS A 23 9.14 -10.58 -7.87
CA LYS A 23 7.80 -10.22 -8.34
C LYS A 23 6.87 -11.45 -8.29
N ASN A 24 5.64 -11.27 -7.83
CA ASN A 24 4.62 -12.30 -7.95
C ASN A 24 4.18 -12.42 -9.43
N PRO A 25 4.36 -13.58 -10.08
CA PRO A 25 4.06 -13.74 -11.50
C PRO A 25 2.56 -13.65 -11.85
N GLU A 26 1.67 -13.71 -10.87
CA GLU A 26 0.22 -13.50 -11.06
C GLU A 26 -0.15 -12.04 -11.38
N PHE A 27 0.77 -11.11 -11.13
CA PHE A 27 0.55 -9.68 -11.36
C PHE A 27 1.57 -9.13 -12.35
N PHE A 28 1.11 -8.24 -13.22
CA PHE A 28 2.01 -7.57 -14.17
C PHE A 28 3.03 -6.69 -13.43
N ASP A 29 4.28 -6.70 -13.88
CA ASP A 29 5.34 -5.85 -13.34
C ASP A 29 5.39 -4.50 -14.07
N TYR A 30 4.96 -3.43 -13.40
CA TYR A 30 4.96 -2.06 -13.92
C TYR A 30 6.29 -1.32 -13.75
N THR A 31 7.37 -1.98 -13.34
CA THR A 31 8.68 -1.33 -13.06
C THR A 31 9.14 -0.44 -14.20
N ASN A 32 8.98 -0.90 -15.44
CA ASN A 32 9.36 -0.16 -16.66
C ASN A 32 8.24 0.75 -17.23
N GLN A 33 7.12 0.88 -16.52
CA GLN A 33 5.94 1.65 -16.95
C GLN A 33 5.51 2.67 -15.87
N GLY A 34 6.48 3.36 -15.29
CA GLY A 34 6.22 4.39 -14.27
C GLY A 34 6.43 3.94 -12.83
N GLY A 35 6.70 2.66 -12.60
CA GLY A 35 7.02 2.10 -11.29
C GLY A 35 6.00 1.09 -10.77
N ASN A 36 6.46 0.19 -9.91
CA ASN A 36 5.70 -0.94 -9.40
C ASN A 36 5.29 -0.80 -7.93
N CYS A 37 5.61 0.32 -7.28
CA CYS A 37 5.42 0.45 -5.83
C CYS A 37 3.96 0.30 -5.40
N THR A 38 3.03 1.01 -6.04
CA THR A 38 1.60 0.93 -5.67
C THR A 38 0.96 -0.39 -6.08
N ASN A 39 1.34 -0.97 -7.24
CA ASN A 39 0.92 -2.31 -7.61
C ASN A 39 1.32 -3.35 -6.54
N TYR A 40 2.55 -3.30 -6.07
CA TYR A 40 3.02 -4.16 -4.99
C TYR A 40 2.26 -3.91 -3.67
N ILE A 41 2.04 -2.64 -3.29
CA ILE A 41 1.25 -2.30 -2.10
C ILE A 41 -0.18 -2.81 -2.22
N SER A 42 -0.81 -2.67 -3.38
CA SER A 42 -2.16 -3.19 -3.61
C SER A 42 -2.23 -4.71 -3.43
N GLN A 43 -1.24 -5.45 -3.87
CA GLN A 43 -1.13 -6.89 -3.64
C GLN A 43 -1.00 -7.22 -2.14
N CYS A 44 -0.16 -6.49 -1.41
CA CYS A 44 -0.01 -6.65 0.04
C CYS A 44 -1.34 -6.38 0.78
N VAL A 45 -2.03 -5.30 0.41
CA VAL A 45 -3.34 -4.95 0.99
C VAL A 45 -4.38 -6.02 0.65
N TYR A 46 -4.40 -6.53 -0.58
CA TYR A 46 -5.32 -7.58 -1.00
C TYR A 46 -5.09 -8.89 -0.23
N ALA A 47 -3.85 -9.22 0.10
CA ALA A 47 -3.54 -10.39 0.95
C ALA A 47 -4.17 -10.28 2.35
N GLY A 48 -4.26 -9.07 2.91
CA GLY A 48 -4.87 -8.81 4.22
C GLY A 48 -6.35 -8.45 4.19
N ALA A 49 -6.86 -8.00 3.03
CA ALA A 49 -8.23 -7.56 2.79
C ALA A 49 -8.73 -8.11 1.44
N PRO A 50 -9.07 -9.41 1.33
CA PRO A 50 -9.31 -10.10 0.06
C PRO A 50 -10.68 -9.73 -0.56
N LYS A 51 -10.91 -8.45 -0.77
CA LYS A 51 -12.10 -7.92 -1.43
C LYS A 51 -11.74 -6.71 -2.27
N MET A 52 -11.85 -6.84 -3.57
CA MET A 52 -11.74 -5.73 -4.52
C MET A 52 -13.06 -4.96 -4.62
N GLN A 53 -12.99 -3.71 -5.04
CA GLN A 53 -14.14 -2.92 -5.46
C GLN A 53 -14.07 -2.69 -6.97
N VAL A 54 -14.95 -3.33 -7.71
CA VAL A 54 -15.03 -3.22 -9.17
C VAL A 54 -16.03 -2.13 -9.52
N SER A 55 -15.52 -0.94 -9.81
CA SER A 55 -16.31 0.22 -10.24
C SER A 55 -15.39 1.20 -10.98
N LEU A 56 -15.95 2.23 -11.60
CA LEU A 56 -15.19 3.25 -12.35
C LEU A 56 -14.04 3.86 -11.54
N ASN A 57 -14.28 4.18 -10.27
CA ASN A 57 -13.27 4.72 -9.34
C ASN A 57 -12.88 3.68 -8.28
N GLY A 58 -12.99 2.38 -8.60
CA GLY A 58 -12.73 1.30 -7.70
C GLY A 58 -11.25 0.95 -7.56
N TRP A 59 -11.00 -0.16 -6.90
CA TRP A 59 -9.67 -0.71 -6.68
C TRP A 59 -9.71 -2.21 -6.97
N TYR A 60 -9.16 -2.61 -8.12
CA TYR A 60 -9.19 -3.98 -8.61
C TYR A 60 -8.09 -4.26 -9.63
N TYR A 61 -7.76 -5.55 -9.76
CA TYR A 61 -6.86 -6.08 -10.77
C TYR A 61 -7.36 -7.46 -11.23
N PHE A 62 -7.58 -7.63 -12.52
CA PHE A 62 -7.89 -8.92 -13.16
C PHE A 62 -6.84 -9.30 -14.20
N SER A 63 -6.30 -8.31 -14.90
CA SER A 63 -5.22 -8.44 -15.88
C SER A 63 -4.57 -7.07 -16.13
N PRO A 64 -3.44 -7.00 -16.83
CA PRO A 64 -2.83 -5.72 -17.20
C PRO A 64 -3.76 -4.77 -17.97
N SER A 65 -4.66 -5.32 -18.79
CA SER A 65 -5.65 -4.56 -19.57
C SER A 65 -6.99 -4.35 -18.83
N ASN A 66 -7.17 -4.98 -17.69
CA ASN A 66 -8.39 -4.87 -16.86
C ASN A 66 -8.01 -4.64 -15.40
N THR A 67 -7.52 -3.46 -15.13
CA THR A 67 -7.10 -3.00 -13.80
C THR A 67 -7.54 -1.55 -13.58
N SER A 68 -7.84 -1.20 -12.34
CA SER A 68 -8.17 0.18 -11.99
C SER A 68 -6.92 1.05 -11.87
N ILE A 69 -7.05 2.34 -12.14
CA ILE A 69 -5.95 3.30 -11.97
C ILE A 69 -5.45 3.34 -10.52
N SER A 70 -6.33 3.16 -9.54
CA SER A 70 -6.01 3.14 -8.12
C SER A 70 -5.19 1.92 -7.68
N TRP A 71 -5.19 0.82 -8.46
CA TRP A 71 -4.38 -0.35 -8.16
C TRP A 71 -2.88 -0.10 -8.29
N ALA A 72 -2.47 0.71 -9.26
CA ALA A 72 -1.05 0.88 -9.63
C ALA A 72 -0.50 2.31 -9.47
N ASN A 73 -1.31 3.28 -9.02
CA ASN A 73 -0.89 4.67 -8.96
C ASN A 73 -1.07 5.28 -7.56
N VAL A 74 -0.07 6.04 -7.10
CA VAL A 74 0.06 6.52 -5.70
C VAL A 74 -1.11 7.40 -5.26
N GLU A 75 -1.41 8.48 -6.00
CA GLU A 75 -2.50 9.39 -5.63
C GLU A 75 -3.89 8.78 -5.84
N PRO A 76 -4.20 8.08 -6.95
CA PRO A 76 -5.46 7.36 -7.11
C PRO A 76 -5.69 6.30 -6.02
N PHE A 77 -4.67 5.56 -5.62
CA PHE A 77 -4.76 4.62 -4.50
C PHE A 77 -5.10 5.34 -3.18
N PHE A 78 -4.40 6.43 -2.88
CA PHE A 78 -4.67 7.25 -1.70
C PHE A 78 -6.12 7.73 -1.67
N ASN A 79 -6.58 8.33 -2.77
CA ASN A 79 -7.95 8.82 -2.88
C ASN A 79 -8.96 7.70 -2.67
N PHE A 80 -8.76 6.55 -3.32
CA PHE A 80 -9.64 5.40 -3.15
C PHE A 80 -9.71 4.96 -1.68
N ILE A 81 -8.58 4.61 -1.08
CA ILE A 81 -8.58 3.92 0.22
C ILE A 81 -9.05 4.82 1.38
N THR A 82 -8.84 6.14 1.27
CA THR A 82 -9.24 7.11 2.31
C THR A 82 -10.67 7.61 2.17
N THR A 83 -11.30 7.42 1.01
CA THR A 83 -12.69 7.86 0.78
C THR A 83 -13.66 6.69 0.54
N ASN A 84 -13.15 5.45 0.49
CA ASN A 84 -13.98 4.28 0.19
C ASN A 84 -15.05 4.06 1.25
N VAL A 85 -16.32 4.11 0.85
CA VAL A 85 -17.50 3.76 1.66
C VAL A 85 -18.17 2.47 1.19
N GLY A 86 -17.73 1.93 0.05
CA GLY A 86 -18.20 0.68 -0.56
C GLY A 86 -17.48 -0.56 -0.05
N THR A 87 -17.50 -1.63 -0.86
CA THR A 87 -16.72 -2.85 -0.60
C THR A 87 -15.22 -2.60 -0.74
N GLY A 88 -14.39 -3.51 -0.22
CA GLY A 88 -12.94 -3.40 -0.26
C GLY A 88 -12.33 -2.69 0.95
N PRO A 89 -11.00 -2.48 0.94
CA PRO A 89 -10.29 -1.86 2.06
C PRO A 89 -10.63 -0.39 2.23
N TYR A 90 -10.51 0.10 3.46
CA TYR A 90 -10.66 1.52 3.79
C TYR A 90 -9.69 1.91 4.90
N ALA A 91 -9.27 3.16 4.89
CA ALA A 91 -8.22 3.67 5.75
C ALA A 91 -8.47 5.13 6.15
N THR A 92 -7.65 5.61 7.07
CA THR A 92 -7.58 7.02 7.43
C THR A 92 -6.14 7.52 7.39
N VAL A 93 -5.94 8.81 7.19
CA VAL A 93 -4.63 9.44 7.41
C VAL A 93 -4.44 9.61 8.91
N SER A 94 -3.30 9.18 9.42
CA SER A 94 -3.00 9.19 10.85
C SER A 94 -1.58 9.70 11.12
N PRO A 95 -1.29 10.23 12.31
CA PRO A 95 0.07 10.54 12.71
C PRO A 95 0.91 9.26 12.84
N LEU A 96 2.23 9.41 12.74
CA LEU A 96 3.16 8.28 12.68
C LEU A 96 3.13 7.42 13.95
N GLU A 97 2.77 8.00 15.08
CA GLU A 97 2.60 7.33 16.38
C GLU A 97 1.44 6.32 16.41
N MET A 98 0.53 6.41 15.44
CA MET A 98 -0.57 5.46 15.25
C MET A 98 -0.25 4.32 14.27
N CYS A 99 1.00 4.27 13.79
CA CYS A 99 1.43 3.28 12.82
C CYS A 99 1.34 1.86 13.37
N GLU A 100 0.80 0.96 12.57
CA GLU A 100 0.83 -0.47 12.83
C GLU A 100 1.47 -1.22 11.65
N ILE A 101 1.97 -2.44 11.89
CA ILE A 101 2.43 -3.30 10.80
C ILE A 101 1.30 -3.53 9.79
N GLY A 102 1.64 -3.58 8.51
CA GLY A 102 0.65 -3.67 7.42
C GLY A 102 0.03 -2.33 7.02
N ASP A 103 0.34 -1.23 7.70
CA ASP A 103 0.00 0.11 7.24
C ASP A 103 0.89 0.55 6.07
N ILE A 104 0.48 1.60 5.39
CA ILE A 104 1.15 2.11 4.21
C ILE A 104 1.73 3.49 4.52
N ILE A 105 2.97 3.71 4.13
CA ILE A 105 3.58 5.05 4.13
C ILE A 105 3.77 5.47 2.68
N GLN A 106 3.28 6.66 2.34
CA GLN A 106 3.57 7.27 1.05
C GLN A 106 4.55 8.42 1.24
N LEU A 107 5.48 8.56 0.29
CA LEU A 107 6.55 9.55 0.31
C LEU A 107 6.40 10.53 -0.83
N LYS A 108 6.60 11.81 -0.51
CA LYS A 108 6.87 12.89 -1.47
C LYS A 108 8.36 13.21 -1.42
N PHE A 109 9.04 13.05 -2.54
CA PHE A 109 10.44 13.41 -2.67
C PHE A 109 10.61 14.89 -3.02
N TYR A 110 11.77 15.48 -2.68
CA TYR A 110 12.08 16.89 -2.92
C TYR A 110 11.97 17.33 -4.39
N ASN A 111 12.24 16.42 -5.33
CA ASN A 111 12.18 16.67 -6.78
C ASN A 111 10.83 16.30 -7.41
N LYS A 112 9.79 16.03 -6.62
CA LYS A 112 8.46 15.64 -7.11
C LYS A 112 7.39 16.60 -6.60
N PRO A 113 6.41 16.98 -7.44
CA PRO A 113 5.32 17.86 -7.02
C PRO A 113 4.28 17.17 -6.12
N VAL A 114 4.18 15.83 -6.23
CA VAL A 114 3.18 15.00 -5.53
C VAL A 114 3.83 13.82 -4.82
N PHE A 115 3.06 13.11 -3.99
CA PHE A 115 3.48 11.82 -3.46
C PHE A 115 3.68 10.83 -4.61
N SER A 116 4.81 10.15 -4.62
CA SER A 116 5.26 9.35 -5.78
C SER A 116 5.83 7.98 -5.42
N HIS A 117 5.82 7.60 -4.15
CA HIS A 117 6.29 6.29 -3.70
C HIS A 117 5.43 5.77 -2.57
N ALA A 118 5.28 4.45 -2.50
CA ALA A 118 4.48 3.76 -1.49
C ALA A 118 5.26 2.59 -0.89
N LEU A 119 5.17 2.46 0.43
CA LEU A 119 5.90 1.51 1.26
C LEU A 119 4.91 0.76 2.16
N LEU A 120 5.16 -0.53 2.44
CA LEU A 120 4.43 -1.27 3.46
C LEU A 120 5.24 -1.39 4.74
N VAL A 121 4.64 -1.07 5.87
CA VAL A 121 5.25 -1.20 7.20
C VAL A 121 5.29 -2.67 7.61
N THR A 122 6.50 -3.19 7.87
CA THR A 122 6.71 -4.61 8.19
C THR A 122 7.08 -4.83 9.67
N LYS A 123 7.71 -3.85 10.31
CA LYS A 123 8.18 -3.95 11.69
C LYS A 123 8.24 -2.57 12.35
N ILE A 124 7.95 -2.50 13.62
CA ILE A 124 8.05 -1.27 14.43
C ILE A 124 8.85 -1.56 15.70
N LYS A 125 9.99 -0.87 15.85
CA LYS A 125 10.80 -0.87 17.07
C LYS A 125 10.59 0.42 17.88
N SER A 126 10.33 1.52 17.18
CA SER A 126 9.95 2.81 17.74
C SER A 126 9.20 3.61 16.68
N TYR A 127 8.42 4.61 17.08
CA TYR A 127 7.67 5.49 16.19
C TYR A 127 8.54 6.63 15.62
N SER A 128 9.69 6.26 15.07
CA SER A 128 10.62 7.17 14.42
C SER A 128 11.08 6.59 13.09
N PRO A 129 11.62 7.39 12.15
CA PRO A 129 12.11 6.88 10.87
C PRO A 129 13.17 5.78 11.00
N ASN A 130 13.96 5.76 12.09
CA ASN A 130 14.94 4.70 12.35
C ASN A 130 14.31 3.42 12.91
N GLY A 131 13.13 3.50 13.51
CA GLY A 131 12.46 2.39 14.19
C GLY A 131 11.33 1.74 13.40
N ILE A 132 10.84 2.38 12.33
CA ILE A 132 9.82 1.83 11.43
C ILE A 132 10.52 1.19 10.24
N TYR A 133 10.24 -0.08 9.99
CA TYR A 133 10.82 -0.85 8.89
C TYR A 133 9.78 -1.08 7.80
N VAL A 134 10.24 -1.06 6.54
CA VAL A 134 9.37 -1.10 5.38
C VAL A 134 9.89 -2.01 4.27
N CYS A 135 8.97 -2.48 3.44
CA CYS A 135 9.22 -3.11 2.16
C CYS A 135 8.66 -2.26 1.02
N ALA A 136 9.31 -2.29 -0.13
CA ALA A 136 8.86 -1.61 -1.35
C ALA A 136 9.37 -2.27 -2.62
N ASN A 137 8.67 -2.01 -3.72
CA ASN A 137 9.12 -2.32 -5.08
C ASN A 137 9.42 -1.05 -5.89
N THR A 138 10.04 -1.21 -7.04
CA THR A 138 10.64 -0.26 -7.99
C THR A 138 12.12 -0.05 -7.67
N ARG A 139 12.49 0.27 -6.47
CA ARG A 139 13.77 0.00 -5.84
C ARG A 139 13.48 -1.07 -4.80
N ASP A 140 13.70 -2.31 -5.17
CA ASP A 140 13.30 -3.44 -4.35
C ASP A 140 14.07 -3.44 -3.03
N VAL A 141 13.37 -3.19 -1.94
CA VAL A 141 13.92 -3.19 -0.58
C VAL A 141 13.07 -4.08 0.33
N LYS A 142 13.74 -4.81 1.19
CA LYS A 142 13.11 -5.70 2.15
C LYS A 142 13.55 -5.35 3.56
N ASP A 143 12.57 -4.99 4.39
CA ASP A 143 12.72 -4.78 5.84
C ASP A 143 13.82 -3.77 6.18
N VAL A 144 13.86 -2.64 5.47
CA VAL A 144 14.79 -1.53 5.72
C VAL A 144 14.14 -0.46 6.57
N PRO A 145 14.90 0.28 7.42
CA PRO A 145 14.32 1.39 8.18
C PRO A 145 13.82 2.49 7.24
N LEU A 146 12.75 3.18 7.61
CA LEU A 146 12.18 4.29 6.85
C LEU A 146 13.21 5.41 6.59
N SER A 147 14.18 5.58 7.50
CA SER A 147 15.30 6.51 7.35
C SER A 147 16.25 6.19 6.19
N PHE A 148 16.11 5.02 5.55
CA PHE A 148 16.78 4.70 4.29
C PHE A 148 16.40 5.68 3.17
N TYR A 149 15.19 6.25 3.24
CA TYR A 149 14.67 7.19 2.25
C TYR A 149 14.92 8.64 2.67
N LYS A 150 15.33 9.48 1.70
CA LYS A 150 15.37 10.94 1.83
C LYS A 150 14.13 11.53 1.17
N TYR A 151 13.21 12.03 1.95
CA TYR A 151 11.91 12.54 1.49
C TYR A 151 11.63 13.94 2.05
N GLU A 152 10.78 14.71 1.36
CA GLU A 152 10.29 16.01 1.80
C GLU A 152 9.12 15.85 2.77
N LYS A 153 8.16 14.99 2.42
CA LYS A 153 6.95 14.71 3.22
C LYS A 153 6.62 13.24 3.21
N LEU A 154 6.02 12.77 4.29
CA LEU A 154 5.37 11.48 4.37
C LEU A 154 3.91 11.63 4.78
N ARG A 155 3.08 10.63 4.44
CA ARG A 155 1.76 10.43 5.02
C ARG A 155 1.59 8.96 5.38
N LEU A 156 1.05 8.72 6.58
CA LEU A 156 0.66 7.40 7.04
C LEU A 156 -0.79 7.14 6.64
N ILE A 157 -1.02 6.03 5.96
CA ILE A 157 -2.34 5.50 5.64
C ILE A 157 -2.59 4.32 6.57
N HIS A 158 -3.35 4.55 7.64
CA HIS A 158 -3.69 3.55 8.64
C HIS A 158 -4.93 2.78 8.19
N ILE A 159 -4.77 1.48 7.92
CA ILE A 159 -5.85 0.62 7.42
C ILE A 159 -6.76 0.21 8.57
N LEU A 160 -8.03 0.56 8.47
CA LEU A 160 -9.06 0.30 9.47
C LEU A 160 -9.73 -1.06 9.31
N GLY A 161 -9.82 -1.57 8.07
CA GLY A 161 -10.49 -2.82 7.76
C GLY A 161 -10.88 -2.91 6.30
N TYR A 162 -11.81 -3.82 5.98
CA TYR A 162 -12.43 -3.91 4.67
C TYR A 162 -13.90 -4.29 4.79
N ARG A 163 -14.67 -3.95 3.75
CA ARG A 163 -16.11 -4.24 3.69
C ARG A 163 -16.42 -5.26 2.60
N THR A 164 -17.38 -6.12 2.92
CA THR A 164 -17.97 -7.10 1.98
C THR A 164 -19.49 -6.92 1.91
N ASN A 165 -20.10 -7.50 0.88
CA ASN A 165 -21.56 -7.60 0.80
C ASN A 165 -22.10 -8.56 1.86
#